data_935919728d1e175844aba7854f30e2a6
#
_entry.id   935919728d1e175844aba7854f30e2a6
#
_cell.length_a   1.000
_cell.length_b   1.000
_cell.length_c   1.000
_cell.angle_alpha   90.00
_cell.angle_beta   90.00
_cell.angle_gamma   90.00
#
_symmetry.space_group_name_H-M   'P 1'
#
loop_
_entity.id
_entity.type
_entity.pdbx_description
1 polymer ?
#
loop_
_entity_poly.entity_id
_entity_poly.type
_entity_poly.pdbx_seq_one_letter_code
_entity_poly.pdbx_strand_id
1 'polypeptide(L)' 'MNVNWEGREYTFEKPMLVSRLLEELAISREGHLVVANNKLVTEDHRLEASDKVRVIRVVSGG' A
#
# COMPACT_ATOMS: atom_id res chain seq x y z
N MET A 1 -3.62 -5.82 9.04
CA MET A 1 -3.21 -4.50 8.56
C MET A 1 -4.39 -3.78 7.95
N ASN A 2 -4.47 -2.49 8.23
CA ASN A 2 -5.48 -1.63 7.63
C ASN A 2 -4.86 -0.88 6.47
N VAL A 3 -5.50 -0.96 5.32
CA VAL A 3 -5.02 -0.30 4.12
C VAL A 3 -6.07 0.69 3.63
N ASN A 4 -5.67 1.93 3.46
CA ASN A 4 -6.52 2.97 2.91
C ASN A 4 -6.09 3.28 1.49
N TRP A 5 -7.02 3.20 0.55
CA TRP A 5 -6.77 3.52 -0.85
C TRP A 5 -8.02 4.13 -1.46
N GLU A 6 -7.86 5.32 -1.99
CA GLU A 6 -8.96 6.08 -2.61
C GLU A 6 -10.20 6.19 -1.73
N GLY A 7 -9.98 6.48 -0.45
CA GLY A 7 -11.05 6.67 0.49
C GLY A 7 -11.72 5.39 0.97
N ARG A 8 -11.23 4.23 0.54
CA ARG A 8 -11.74 2.95 0.99
C ARG A 8 -10.75 2.27 1.92
N GLU A 9 -11.27 1.54 2.88
CA GLU A 9 -10.44 0.78 3.81
C GLU A 9 -10.52 -0.70 3.49
N TYR A 10 -9.36 -1.34 3.49
CA TYR A 10 -9.24 -2.79 3.30
C TYR A 10 -8.51 -3.37 4.49
N THR A 11 -8.89 -4.56 4.89
CA THR A 11 -8.24 -5.24 6.00
C THR A 11 -7.64 -6.53 5.52
N PHE A 12 -6.36 -6.74 5.84
CA PHE A 12 -5.66 -7.98 5.55
C PHE A 12 -5.08 -8.49 6.86
N GLU A 13 -5.29 -9.75 7.15
CA GLU A 13 -4.86 -10.31 8.42
C GLU A 13 -3.47 -10.92 8.37
N LYS A 14 -2.94 -11.16 7.19
CA LYS A 14 -1.63 -11.78 7.03
C LYS A 14 -0.57 -10.77 6.63
N PRO A 15 0.66 -10.92 7.13
CA PRO A 15 1.77 -10.11 6.63
C PRO A 15 2.00 -10.37 5.15
N MET A 16 2.44 -9.35 4.43
CA MET A 16 2.73 -9.52 3.02
C MET A 16 3.68 -8.43 2.55
N LEU A 17 4.34 -8.66 1.43
CA LEU A 17 5.15 -7.64 0.80
C LEU A 17 4.26 -6.58 0.18
N VAL A 18 4.77 -5.36 0.06
CA VAL A 18 4.04 -4.27 -0.59
C VAL A 18 3.65 -4.68 -2.02
N SER A 19 4.54 -5.35 -2.74
CA SER A 19 4.22 -5.82 -4.09
C SER A 19 2.99 -6.74 -4.10
N ARG A 20 2.87 -7.58 -3.10
CA ARG A 20 1.71 -8.47 -2.99
C ARG A 20 0.44 -7.70 -2.68
N LEU A 21 0.55 -6.70 -1.80
CA LEU A 21 -0.60 -5.87 -1.47
C LEU A 21 -1.14 -5.17 -2.73
N LEU A 22 -0.25 -4.63 -3.55
CA LEU A 22 -0.67 -3.97 -4.79
C LEU A 22 -1.36 -4.94 -5.73
N GLU A 23 -0.88 -6.19 -5.80
CA GLU A 23 -1.54 -7.23 -6.59
C GLU A 23 -2.95 -7.51 -6.06
N GLU A 24 -3.10 -7.60 -4.75
CA GLU A 24 -4.40 -7.86 -4.13
C GLU A 24 -5.39 -6.74 -4.40
N LEU A 25 -4.91 -5.51 -4.45
CA LEU A 25 -5.74 -4.36 -4.76
C LEU A 25 -5.90 -4.14 -6.27
N ALA A 26 -5.22 -4.94 -7.08
CA ALA A 26 -5.24 -4.85 -8.55
C ALA A 26 -4.79 -3.48 -9.05
N ILE A 27 -3.77 -2.93 -8.41
CA ILE A 27 -3.21 -1.63 -8.83
C ILE A 27 -1.74 -1.78 -9.16
N SER A 28 -1.28 -0.91 -10.06
CA SER A 28 0.12 -0.91 -10.47
C SER A 28 0.97 -0.10 -9.49
N ARG A 29 2.21 -0.56 -9.25
CA ARG A 29 3.15 0.21 -8.47
C ARG A 29 3.50 1.53 -9.16
N GLU A 30 3.40 1.57 -10.47
CA GLU A 30 3.62 2.81 -11.20
C GLU A 30 2.47 3.76 -10.94
N GLY A 31 2.78 4.98 -10.58
CA GLY A 31 1.78 5.97 -10.28
C GLY A 31 1.18 5.85 -8.88
N HIS A 32 1.73 4.99 -8.03
CA HIS A 32 1.27 4.86 -6.65
C HIS A 32 2.45 4.83 -5.68
N LEU A 33 2.25 5.42 -4.51
CA LEU A 33 3.20 5.37 -3.41
C LEU A 33 2.53 4.64 -2.24
N VAL A 34 3.33 3.89 -1.50
CA VAL A 34 2.82 3.18 -0.33
C VAL A 34 3.48 3.74 0.91
N VAL A 35 2.67 4.09 1.89
CA VAL A 35 3.12 4.64 3.16
C VAL A 35 2.68 3.68 4.26
N ALA A 36 3.62 3.18 5.03
CA ALA A 36 3.34 2.29 6.14
C ALA A 36 3.77 2.96 7.45
N ASN A 37 2.84 3.11 8.37
CA ASN A 37 3.10 3.76 9.67
C ASN A 37 3.79 5.11 9.49
N ASN A 38 3.27 5.92 8.55
CA ASN A 38 3.76 7.25 8.23
C ASN A 38 5.15 7.29 7.60
N LYS A 39 5.62 6.17 7.07
CA LYS A 39 6.89 6.11 6.36
C LYS A 39 6.68 5.60 4.94
N LEU A 40 7.30 6.26 3.99
CA LEU A 40 7.27 5.80 2.60
C LEU A 40 8.08 4.51 2.51
N VAL A 41 7.50 3.50 1.89
CA VAL A 41 8.15 2.19 1.75
C VAL A 41 8.19 1.76 0.29
N THR A 42 9.13 0.88 -0.01
CA THR A 42 9.30 0.35 -1.37
C THR A 42 8.51 -0.95 -1.53
N GLU A 43 8.44 -1.44 -2.77
CA GLU A 43 7.64 -2.62 -3.09
C GLU A 43 8.12 -3.90 -2.45
N ASP A 44 9.39 -3.95 -2.06
CA ASP A 44 9.96 -5.12 -1.40
C ASP A 44 9.89 -5.05 0.13
N HIS A 45 9.27 -4.00 0.65
CA HIS A 45 9.07 -3.87 2.09
C HIS A 45 8.02 -4.85 2.58
N ARG A 46 8.30 -5.51 3.70
CA ARG A 46 7.34 -6.43 4.32
C ARG A 46 6.40 -5.67 5.24
N LEU A 47 5.11 -5.81 4.99
CA LEU A 47 4.08 -5.24 5.84
C LEU A 47 3.65 -6.27 6.89
N GLU A 48 3.48 -5.81 8.12
CA GLU A 48 3.06 -6.69 9.22
C GLU A 48 1.56 -6.53 9.48
N ALA A 49 0.99 -7.51 10.18
CA ALA A 49 -0.46 -7.52 10.42
C ALA A 49 -0.96 -6.31 11.20
N SER A 50 -0.10 -5.67 11.99
CA SER A 50 -0.48 -4.50 12.80
C SER A 50 -0.24 -3.17 12.11
N ASP A 51 0.29 -3.18 10.89
CA ASP A 51 0.66 -1.95 10.20
C ASP A 51 -0.56 -1.17 9.72
N LYS A 52 -0.42 0.15 9.70
CA LYS A 52 -1.38 1.05 9.07
C LYS A 52 -0.78 1.51 7.76
N VAL A 53 -1.48 1.23 6.68
CA VAL A 53 -0.95 1.43 5.33
C VAL A 53 -1.85 2.39 4.56
N ARG A 54 -1.25 3.28 3.82
CA ARG A 54 -1.95 4.14 2.85
C ARG A 54 -1.32 3.98 1.49
N VAL A 55 -2.17 3.88 0.49
CA VAL A 55 -1.71 3.91 -0.90
C VAL A 55 -2.14 5.23 -1.50
N ILE A 56 -1.19 5.95 -2.03
CA ILE A 56 -1.40 7.30 -2.56
C ILE A 56 -1.17 7.28 -4.05
N ARG A 57 -2.15 7.80 -4.77
CA ARG A 57 -2.01 7.94 -6.22
C ARG A 57 -1.18 9.17 -6.52
N VAL A 58 -0.16 9.00 -7.35
CA VAL A 58 0.69 10.09 -7.77
C VAL A 58 0.30 10.48 -9.20
N VAL A 59 -0.07 11.73 -9.36
CA VAL A 59 -0.35 12.26 -10.69
C VAL A 59 0.97 12.79 -11.23
N SER A 60 1.49 12.14 -12.27
CA SER A 60 2.66 12.70 -12.94
C SER A 60 2.20 13.95 -13.65
N GLY A 61 2.66 15.09 -13.17
CA GLY A 61 2.35 16.34 -13.82
C GLY A 61 3.04 16.38 -15.16
N GLY A 62 2.33 16.01 -16.14
CA GLY A 62 2.86 16.08 -17.50
C GLY A 62 2.45 17.37 -18.14
#